data_2bf9d621f774e869f60c777d6c027994
#
_entry.id   2bf9d621f774e869f60c777d6c027994
#
_cell.length_a   1.000
_cell.length_b   1.000
_cell.length_c   1.000
_cell.angle_alpha   90.00
_cell.angle_beta   90.00
_cell.angle_gamma   90.00
#
_symmetry.space_group_name_H-M   'P 1'
#
loop_
_entity.id
_entity.type
_entity.pdbx_description
1 polymer ?
#
loop_
_entity_poly.entity_id
_entity_poly.type
_entity_poly.pdbx_seq_one_letter_code
_entity_poly.pdbx_strand_id
1 'polypeptide(L)'
;MTMKTTTYQPGQNIIDIKKKYRLKKVVKLASNENPSGPSSKALIAGKKILNSINRYPDSKSIKLRQTIKDYLSKSYLAIDNIMIGNGSNEILEFVARRFLNEKSEVLFCKHSFLVYKIISINCGSTCSY
;
A
#
# COMPACT_ATOMS: atom_id res chain seq x y z
N MET A 1 -29.76 10.57 -1.08
CA MET A 1 -28.75 10.92 -2.12
C MET A 1 -27.77 9.76 -2.18
N THR A 2 -27.85 8.92 -3.21
CA THR A 2 -26.99 7.74 -3.36
C THR A 2 -25.59 8.18 -3.70
N MET A 3 -24.64 8.02 -2.76
CA MET A 3 -23.22 8.25 -3.03
C MET A 3 -22.77 7.32 -4.18
N LYS A 4 -22.34 7.89 -5.29
CA LYS A 4 -21.63 7.14 -6.33
C LYS A 4 -20.28 6.74 -5.75
N THR A 5 -20.18 5.52 -5.23
CA THR A 5 -18.91 4.96 -4.79
C THR A 5 -17.99 4.81 -6.00
N THR A 6 -16.90 5.55 -6.02
CA THR A 6 -15.87 5.39 -7.04
C THR A 6 -15.09 4.12 -6.70
N THR A 7 -15.29 3.06 -7.49
CA THR A 7 -14.58 1.79 -7.28
C THR A 7 -13.16 1.88 -7.84
N TYR A 8 -12.18 1.49 -7.05
CA TYR A 8 -10.80 1.35 -7.52
C TYR A 8 -10.71 0.27 -8.60
N GLN A 9 -10.19 0.64 -9.77
CA GLN A 9 -9.86 -0.32 -10.82
C GLN A 9 -8.36 -0.55 -10.82
N PRO A 10 -7.89 -1.74 -10.43
CA PRO A 10 -6.48 -2.06 -10.47
C PRO A 10 -5.96 -2.14 -11.92
N GLY A 11 -4.65 -2.00 -12.09
CA GLY A 11 -4.00 -2.20 -13.39
C GLY A 11 -4.30 -3.58 -13.98
N GLN A 12 -4.43 -3.66 -15.30
CA GLN A 12 -4.77 -4.90 -15.99
C GLN A 12 -3.72 -5.99 -15.76
N ASN A 13 -4.18 -7.24 -15.63
CA ASN A 13 -3.32 -8.39 -15.45
C ASN A 13 -2.56 -8.72 -16.77
N ILE A 14 -1.25 -8.98 -16.66
CA ILE A 14 -0.41 -9.35 -17.84
C ILE A 14 -0.95 -10.58 -18.56
N ILE A 15 -1.46 -11.57 -17.81
CA ILE A 15 -1.98 -12.82 -18.39
C ILE A 15 -3.21 -12.55 -19.25
N ASP A 16 -4.12 -11.69 -18.75
CA ASP A 16 -5.36 -11.34 -19.47
C ASP A 16 -5.06 -10.54 -20.74
N ILE A 17 -4.10 -9.61 -20.68
CA ILE A 17 -3.63 -8.86 -21.84
C ILE A 17 -3.00 -9.78 -22.88
N LYS A 18 -2.13 -10.70 -22.45
CA LYS A 18 -1.53 -11.70 -23.36
C LYS A 18 -2.59 -12.53 -24.07
N LYS A 19 -3.59 -13.02 -23.35
CA LYS A 19 -4.69 -13.81 -23.92
C LYS A 19 -5.54 -12.97 -24.89
N LYS A 20 -5.98 -11.78 -24.44
CA LYS A 20 -6.87 -10.90 -25.22
C LYS A 20 -6.24 -10.51 -26.56
N TYR A 21 -4.98 -10.17 -26.57
CA TYR A 21 -4.28 -9.68 -27.77
C TYR A 21 -3.37 -10.72 -28.44
N ARG A 22 -3.39 -11.97 -27.94
CA ARG A 22 -2.53 -13.09 -28.45
C ARG A 22 -1.04 -12.74 -28.49
N LEU A 23 -0.56 -12.03 -27.48
CA LEU A 23 0.83 -11.55 -27.43
C LEU A 23 1.76 -12.57 -26.76
N LYS A 24 2.94 -12.77 -27.35
CA LYS A 24 4.00 -13.59 -26.75
C LYS A 24 4.68 -12.87 -25.57
N LYS A 25 4.86 -11.55 -25.68
CA LYS A 25 5.56 -10.73 -24.68
C LYS A 25 4.74 -9.46 -24.38
N VAL A 26 4.70 -9.06 -23.11
CA VAL A 26 4.09 -7.81 -22.64
C VAL A 26 5.06 -7.15 -21.68
N VAL A 27 5.29 -5.85 -21.85
CA VAL A 27 6.03 -5.03 -20.90
C VAL A 27 5.00 -4.21 -20.11
N LYS A 28 4.96 -4.42 -18.80
CA LYS A 28 4.06 -3.69 -17.90
C LYS A 28 4.81 -2.49 -17.32
N LEU A 29 4.34 -1.28 -17.63
CA LEU A 29 4.88 -0.02 -17.11
C LEU A 29 3.92 0.62 -16.09
N ALA A 30 2.91 -0.12 -15.64
CA ALA A 30 1.92 0.31 -14.67
C ALA A 30 2.22 -0.27 -13.28
N SER A 31 1.58 0.33 -12.25
CA SER A 31 1.59 -0.13 -10.85
C SER A 31 2.92 0.02 -10.11
N ASN A 32 3.89 0.74 -10.65
CA ASN A 32 5.22 0.98 -10.03
C ASN A 32 5.91 -0.29 -9.55
N GLU A 33 5.72 -1.40 -10.29
CA GLU A 33 6.34 -2.68 -9.99
C GLU A 33 7.83 -2.67 -10.37
N ASN A 34 8.67 -3.33 -9.57
CA ASN A 34 10.08 -3.53 -9.91
C ASN A 34 10.23 -4.64 -10.97
N PRO A 35 10.59 -4.33 -12.23
CA PRO A 35 10.70 -5.34 -13.29
C PRO A 35 11.89 -6.29 -13.09
N SER A 36 12.87 -5.92 -12.27
CA SER A 36 14.04 -6.76 -11.96
C SER A 36 13.72 -7.87 -10.93
N GLY A 37 12.51 -7.86 -10.37
CA GLY A 37 12.12 -8.82 -9.34
C GLY A 37 12.70 -8.53 -7.95
N PRO A 38 12.52 -9.42 -6.99
CA PRO A 38 13.00 -9.27 -5.62
C PRO A 38 14.51 -9.55 -5.52
N SER A 39 15.16 -8.99 -4.49
CA SER A 39 16.56 -9.29 -4.23
C SER A 39 16.76 -10.76 -3.84
N SER A 40 17.92 -11.34 -4.19
CA SER A 40 18.26 -12.71 -3.81
C SER A 40 18.26 -12.94 -2.30
N LYS A 41 18.70 -11.94 -1.52
CA LYS A 41 18.65 -11.99 -0.05
C LYS A 41 17.21 -12.08 0.47
N ALA A 42 16.29 -11.31 -0.10
CA ALA A 42 14.87 -11.37 0.26
C ALA A 42 14.25 -12.74 -0.07
N LEU A 43 14.57 -13.31 -1.23
CA LEU A 43 14.11 -14.66 -1.60
C LEU A 43 14.61 -15.74 -0.65
N ILE A 44 15.88 -15.70 -0.25
CA ILE A 44 16.46 -16.64 0.71
C ILE A 44 15.78 -16.51 2.07
N ALA A 45 15.58 -15.28 2.56
CA ALA A 45 14.89 -15.03 3.81
C ALA A 45 13.43 -15.50 3.78
N GLY A 46 12.71 -15.21 2.70
CA GLY A 46 11.33 -15.68 2.49
C GLY A 46 11.23 -17.22 2.49
N LYS A 47 12.12 -17.91 1.79
CA LYS A 47 12.15 -19.38 1.80
C LYS A 47 12.34 -19.98 3.20
N LYS A 48 13.19 -19.36 4.04
CA LYS A 48 13.42 -19.83 5.41
C LYS A 48 12.17 -19.72 6.29
N ILE A 49 11.36 -18.66 6.10
CA ILE A 49 10.18 -18.43 6.94
C ILE A 49 9.01 -19.36 6.59
N LEU A 50 8.98 -19.96 5.40
CA LEU A 50 7.89 -20.83 4.95
C LEU A 50 7.60 -21.98 5.92
N ASN A 51 8.61 -22.49 6.63
CA ASN A 51 8.44 -23.57 7.60
C ASN A 51 7.69 -23.16 8.88
N SER A 52 7.41 -21.86 9.06
CA SER A 52 6.77 -21.31 10.27
C SER A 52 5.56 -20.43 9.99
N ILE A 53 5.10 -20.34 8.73
CA ILE A 53 3.96 -19.50 8.34
C ILE A 53 2.62 -19.93 8.91
N ASN A 54 2.54 -21.14 9.47
CA ASN A 54 1.39 -21.64 10.20
C ASN A 54 1.21 -21.00 11.58
N ARG A 55 2.13 -20.15 12.01
CA ARG A 55 2.07 -19.41 13.28
C ARG A 55 1.76 -17.95 13.04
N TYR A 56 1.01 -17.34 13.95
CA TYR A 56 0.78 -15.90 13.90
C TYR A 56 2.09 -15.12 14.00
N PRO A 57 2.26 -14.06 13.21
CA PRO A 57 3.39 -13.16 13.36
C PRO A 57 3.31 -12.35 14.66
N ASP A 58 4.41 -11.70 15.04
CA ASP A 58 4.42 -10.72 16.12
C ASP A 58 3.47 -9.56 15.80
N SER A 59 2.38 -9.44 16.57
CA SER A 59 1.35 -8.41 16.37
C SER A 59 1.89 -6.97 16.49
N LYS A 60 2.98 -6.78 17.22
CA LYS A 60 3.65 -5.48 17.39
C LYS A 60 4.71 -5.21 16.33
N SER A 61 5.09 -6.21 15.53
CA SER A 61 6.12 -6.13 14.50
C SER A 61 7.43 -5.49 14.99
N ILE A 62 7.84 -5.79 16.23
CA ILE A 62 8.96 -5.12 16.92
C ILE A 62 10.24 -5.20 16.11
N LYS A 63 10.59 -6.42 15.64
CA LYS A 63 11.80 -6.64 14.86
C LYS A 63 11.81 -5.83 13.55
N LEU A 64 10.68 -5.77 12.85
CA LEU A 64 10.55 -5.01 11.60
C LEU A 64 10.66 -3.51 11.86
N ARG A 65 9.96 -3.00 12.87
CA ARG A 65 10.01 -1.58 13.27
C ARG A 65 11.42 -1.16 13.67
N GLN A 66 12.13 -1.99 14.43
CA GLN A 66 13.53 -1.74 14.78
C GLN A 66 14.44 -1.71 13.54
N THR A 67 14.27 -2.68 12.62
CA THR A 67 15.05 -2.71 11.38
C THR A 67 14.80 -1.47 10.50
N ILE A 68 13.56 -1.00 10.42
CA ILE A 68 13.22 0.24 9.68
C ILE A 68 13.87 1.45 10.34
N LYS A 69 13.78 1.56 11.67
CA LYS A 69 14.43 2.64 12.42
C LYS A 69 15.93 2.68 12.13
N ASP A 70 16.59 1.53 12.22
CA ASP A 70 18.04 1.42 12.02
C ASP A 70 18.42 1.77 10.56
N TYR A 71 17.62 1.31 9.60
CA TYR A 71 17.81 1.62 8.18
C TYR A 71 17.68 3.12 7.89
N LEU A 72 16.69 3.78 8.48
CA LEU A 72 16.46 5.22 8.29
C LEU A 72 17.50 6.08 9.00
N SER A 73 18.18 5.53 10.01
CA SER A 73 19.29 6.18 10.74
C SER A 73 18.98 7.60 11.23
N LYS A 74 17.73 7.88 11.64
CA LYS A 74 17.28 9.18 12.14
C LYS A 74 17.27 9.17 13.67
N SER A 75 18.06 10.01 14.29
CA SER A 75 18.21 10.09 15.77
C SER A 75 16.91 10.39 16.51
N TYR A 76 16.01 11.16 15.89
CA TYR A 76 14.71 11.52 16.46
C TYR A 76 13.62 10.44 16.28
N LEU A 77 13.88 9.39 15.49
CA LEU A 77 12.89 8.37 15.20
C LEU A 77 12.90 7.31 16.31
N ALA A 78 11.82 7.25 17.08
CA ALA A 78 11.57 6.15 18.01
C ALA A 78 10.85 4.99 17.29
N ILE A 79 10.96 3.78 17.85
CA ILE A 79 10.26 2.60 17.32
C ILE A 79 8.73 2.82 17.32
N ASP A 80 8.21 3.59 18.26
CA ASP A 80 6.79 3.90 18.39
C ASP A 80 6.28 4.94 17.38
N ASN A 81 7.18 5.59 16.65
CA ASN A 81 6.82 6.44 15.52
C ASN A 81 6.61 5.67 14.22
N ILE A 82 6.75 4.34 14.23
CA ILE A 82 6.63 3.50 13.04
C ILE A 82 5.37 2.63 13.14
N MET A 83 4.45 2.80 12.21
CA MET A 83 3.27 1.97 12.05
C MET A 83 3.48 0.98 10.89
N ILE A 84 3.07 -0.26 11.08
CA ILE A 84 3.12 -1.32 10.06
C ILE A 84 1.70 -1.64 9.61
N GLY A 85 1.53 -1.89 8.32
CA GLY A 85 0.25 -2.29 7.73
C GLY A 85 0.45 -3.12 6.46
N ASN A 86 -0.64 -3.64 5.92
CA ASN A 86 -0.67 -4.41 4.67
C ASN A 86 -0.60 -3.47 3.46
N GLY A 87 0.56 -2.86 3.27
CA GLY A 87 0.81 -1.85 2.27
C GLY A 87 0.31 -0.45 2.66
N SER A 88 0.61 0.52 1.79
CA SER A 88 0.27 1.93 2.04
C SER A 88 -1.23 2.21 2.12
N ASN A 89 -2.07 1.43 1.45
CA ASN A 89 -3.52 1.63 1.48
C ASN A 89 -4.10 1.48 2.90
N GLU A 90 -3.68 0.47 3.64
CA GLU A 90 -4.13 0.27 5.02
C GLU A 90 -3.65 1.39 5.94
N ILE A 91 -2.39 1.83 5.77
CA ILE A 91 -1.86 2.96 6.53
C ILE A 91 -2.63 4.25 6.24
N LEU A 92 -2.92 4.53 4.97
CA LEU A 92 -3.72 5.69 4.56
C LEU A 92 -5.12 5.64 5.16
N GLU A 93 -5.74 4.47 5.20
CA GLU A 93 -7.04 4.27 5.82
C GLU A 93 -7.00 4.53 7.34
N PHE A 94 -6.00 4.05 8.06
CA PHE A 94 -5.83 4.32 9.49
C PHE A 94 -5.66 5.81 9.77
N VAL A 95 -4.83 6.49 8.98
CA VAL A 95 -4.64 7.94 9.09
C VAL A 95 -5.96 8.68 8.83
N ALA A 96 -6.66 8.34 7.75
CA ALA A 96 -7.92 8.98 7.41
C ALA A 96 -8.97 8.77 8.50
N ARG A 97 -9.18 7.53 8.96
CA ARG A 97 -10.14 7.23 10.04
C ARG A 97 -9.80 7.94 11.37
N ARG A 98 -8.51 8.22 11.61
CA ARG A 98 -8.10 8.92 12.83
C ARG A 98 -8.32 10.42 12.75
N PHE A 99 -8.16 11.04 11.59
CA PHE A 99 -8.11 12.48 11.43
C PHE A 99 -9.28 13.08 10.66
N LEU A 100 -10.00 12.28 9.84
CA LEU A 100 -11.07 12.78 8.99
C LEU A 100 -12.46 12.46 9.55
N ASN A 101 -13.39 13.35 9.23
CA ASN A 101 -14.83 13.25 9.51
C ASN A 101 -15.61 14.08 8.49
N GLU A 102 -16.93 14.15 8.62
CA GLU A 102 -17.83 14.88 7.71
C GLU A 102 -17.56 16.40 7.61
N LYS A 103 -16.85 16.97 8.59
CA LYS A 103 -16.47 18.40 8.60
C LYS A 103 -15.08 18.64 8.05
N SER A 104 -14.36 17.58 7.69
CA SER A 104 -12.99 17.68 7.18
C SER A 104 -12.98 17.95 5.68
N GLU A 105 -11.99 18.71 5.23
CA GLU A 105 -11.64 18.90 3.83
C GLU A 105 -10.27 18.31 3.57
N VAL A 106 -10.15 17.51 2.50
CA VAL A 106 -8.89 16.85 2.11
C VAL A 106 -8.42 17.41 0.78
N LEU A 107 -7.24 18.01 0.80
CA LEU A 107 -6.58 18.54 -0.38
C LEU A 107 -5.54 17.55 -0.91
N PHE A 108 -5.58 17.24 -2.19
CA PHE A 108 -4.58 16.40 -2.87
C PHE A 108 -4.49 16.78 -4.35
N CYS A 109 -3.38 16.42 -5.02
CA CYS A 109 -3.18 16.72 -6.43
C CYS A 109 -4.17 15.96 -7.32
N LYS A 110 -4.74 16.63 -8.33
CA LYS A 110 -5.74 16.08 -9.27
C LYS A 110 -5.31 14.74 -9.91
N HIS A 111 -4.03 14.59 -10.23
CA HIS A 111 -3.45 13.41 -10.86
C HIS A 111 -2.65 12.53 -9.88
N SER A 112 -3.08 12.50 -8.61
CA SER A 112 -2.48 11.67 -7.58
C SER A 112 -3.14 10.28 -7.49
N PHE A 113 -2.74 9.50 -6.48
CA PHE A 113 -3.25 8.17 -6.26
C PHE A 113 -4.76 8.20 -5.90
N LEU A 114 -5.56 7.50 -6.69
CA LEU A 114 -7.03 7.49 -6.55
C LEU A 114 -7.52 7.10 -5.16
N VAL A 115 -6.71 6.34 -4.42
CA VAL A 115 -7.03 5.88 -3.07
C VAL A 115 -7.23 7.05 -2.10
N TYR A 116 -6.53 8.17 -2.26
CA TYR A 116 -6.76 9.36 -1.42
C TYR A 116 -8.21 9.82 -1.50
N LYS A 117 -8.75 9.93 -2.73
CA LYS A 117 -10.15 10.31 -2.94
C LYS A 117 -11.12 9.29 -2.35
N ILE A 118 -10.90 8.02 -2.60
CA ILE A 118 -11.78 6.94 -2.14
C ILE A 118 -11.88 6.93 -0.62
N ILE A 119 -10.75 6.97 0.07
CA ILE A 119 -10.70 6.94 1.53
C ILE A 119 -11.33 8.19 2.13
N SER A 120 -11.05 9.38 1.56
CA SER A 120 -11.66 10.64 2.02
C SER A 120 -13.18 10.61 1.94
N ILE A 121 -13.73 10.16 0.81
CA ILE A 121 -15.19 10.01 0.63
C ILE A 121 -15.75 9.00 1.62
N ASN A 122 -15.07 7.87 1.86
CA ASN A 122 -15.50 6.86 2.82
C ASN A 122 -15.52 7.37 4.27
N CYS A 123 -14.72 8.39 4.58
CA CYS A 123 -14.75 9.09 5.87
C CYS A 123 -15.79 10.22 5.93
N GLY A 124 -16.57 10.44 4.86
CA GLY A 124 -17.55 11.52 4.77
C GLY A 124 -16.96 12.89 4.46
N SER A 125 -15.64 12.99 4.22
CA SER A 125 -14.95 14.26 4.02
C SER A 125 -15.16 14.83 2.63
N THR A 126 -15.07 16.15 2.48
CA THR A 126 -15.00 16.81 1.18
C THR A 126 -13.61 16.72 0.57
N CYS A 127 -13.53 16.74 -0.77
CA CYS A 127 -12.28 16.63 -1.51
C CYS A 127 -12.06 17.85 -2.37
N SER A 128 -10.85 18.43 -2.30
CA SER A 128 -10.37 19.56 -3.12
C SER A 128 -9.11 19.18 -3.89
N TYR A 129 -8.86 19.88 -5.05
CA TYR A 129 -7.74 19.61 -5.96
C TYR A 129 -6.92 20.86 -6.24
#